data_b831b2d880f2c62479eff8e38b98026f
#
_entry.id   b831b2d880f2c62479eff8e38b98026f
#
_cell.length_a   1.000
_cell.length_b   1.000
_cell.length_c   1.000
_cell.angle_alpha   90.00
_cell.angle_beta   90.00
_cell.angle_gamma   90.00
#
_symmetry.space_group_name_H-M   'P 1'
#
loop_
_entity.id
_entity.type
_entity.pdbx_description
1 polymer ?
#
loop_
_entity_poly.entity_id
_entity_poly.type
_entity_poly.pdbx_seq_one_letter_code
_entity_poly.pdbx_strand_id
1 'polypeptide(L)'
;VKVIHEIEPVWDAGSKVLILGTMPSPASRKAGFFYMHAQNRFWQIMQNLFCEKFEFKNNAPEKELAVRERRDFLLRHNIALWDVLSECSISGASDSTIKEAVPNDFTRIFSGADIKQVFCTGKTAFNLYKKYCSKKYNAPFTYLPSTSPANRARWQDSALAAEYEQIKSF
;
A
#
# COMPACT_ATOMS: atom_id res chain seq x y z
N VAL A 1 -21.40 -3.02 2.90
CA VAL A 1 -21.41 -2.22 1.66
C VAL A 1 -20.37 -2.77 0.69
N LYS A 2 -20.76 -2.97 -0.55
CA LYS A 2 -19.84 -3.38 -1.61
C LYS A 2 -18.95 -2.20 -2.01
N VAL A 3 -17.63 -2.44 -2.07
CA VAL A 3 -16.64 -1.46 -2.48
C VAL A 3 -15.85 -2.01 -3.66
N ILE A 4 -15.72 -1.20 -4.71
CA ILE A 4 -14.91 -1.48 -5.88
C ILE A 4 -13.66 -0.60 -5.83
N HIS A 5 -12.50 -1.20 -6.08
CA HIS A 5 -11.22 -0.51 -6.08
C HIS A 5 -11.00 0.16 -7.44
N GLU A 6 -11.09 1.48 -7.47
CA GLU A 6 -10.98 2.27 -8.70
C GLU A 6 -9.61 2.92 -8.88
N ILE A 7 -8.73 2.81 -7.87
CA ILE A 7 -7.41 3.46 -7.91
C ILE A 7 -6.44 2.58 -8.69
N GLU A 8 -5.87 3.13 -9.75
CA GLU A 8 -4.86 2.44 -10.54
C GLU A 8 -3.56 2.24 -9.76
N PRO A 9 -2.83 1.14 -10.00
CA PRO A 9 -1.54 0.92 -9.33
C PRO A 9 -0.50 1.94 -9.79
N VAL A 10 0.44 2.21 -8.89
CA VAL A 10 1.67 2.92 -9.26
C VAL A 10 2.73 1.88 -9.56
N TRP A 11 3.30 1.91 -10.76
CA TRP A 11 4.42 1.05 -11.15
C TRP A 11 5.01 1.50 -12.48
N ASP A 12 6.25 1.10 -12.75
CA ASP A 12 6.86 1.17 -14.07
C ASP A 12 7.81 -0.02 -14.26
N ALA A 13 8.47 -0.07 -15.40
CA ALA A 13 9.39 -1.16 -15.71
C ALA A 13 10.60 -1.26 -14.75
N GLY A 14 10.91 -0.17 -14.06
CA GLY A 14 11.98 -0.12 -13.06
C GLY A 14 11.57 -0.58 -11.67
N SER A 15 10.29 -0.87 -11.44
CA SER A 15 9.80 -1.29 -10.13
C SER A 15 10.42 -2.62 -9.69
N LYS A 16 10.91 -2.68 -8.45
CA LYS A 16 11.55 -3.87 -7.88
C LYS A 16 10.85 -4.39 -6.64
N VAL A 17 10.12 -3.53 -5.96
CA VAL A 17 9.35 -3.84 -4.74
C VAL A 17 7.90 -3.53 -5.00
N LEU A 18 7.01 -4.44 -4.64
CA LEU A 18 5.57 -4.22 -4.71
C LEU A 18 5.01 -4.19 -3.29
N ILE A 19 4.46 -3.05 -2.90
CA ILE A 19 3.81 -2.89 -1.59
C ILE A 19 2.30 -2.98 -1.78
N LEU A 20 1.65 -3.81 -0.99
CA LEU A 20 0.21 -4.08 -1.10
C LEU A 20 -0.49 -3.85 0.23
N GLY A 21 -1.47 -2.97 0.24
CA GLY A 21 -2.48 -2.91 1.29
C GLY A 21 -3.62 -3.87 0.99
N THR A 22 -4.69 -3.79 1.78
CA THR A 22 -5.88 -4.63 1.59
C THR A 22 -6.84 -4.00 0.62
N MET A 23 -7.36 -2.82 0.97
CA MET A 23 -8.37 -2.06 0.25
C MET A 23 -8.24 -0.59 0.67
N PRO A 24 -8.45 0.38 -0.24
CA PRO A 24 -8.33 1.79 0.15
C PRO A 24 -9.39 2.17 1.18
N SER A 25 -8.97 2.93 2.19
CA SER A 25 -9.86 3.51 3.19
C SER A 25 -10.83 4.50 2.54
N PRO A 26 -11.93 4.88 3.22
CA PRO A 26 -12.81 5.94 2.70
C PRO A 26 -12.05 7.23 2.36
N ALA A 27 -11.09 7.64 3.19
CA ALA A 27 -10.27 8.82 2.92
C ALA A 27 -9.41 8.65 1.67
N SER A 28 -8.84 7.48 1.45
CA SER A 28 -8.04 7.16 0.26
C SER A 28 -8.90 7.13 -1.00
N ARG A 29 -10.10 6.55 -0.93
CA ARG A 29 -11.04 6.58 -2.06
C ARG A 29 -11.43 8.01 -2.44
N LYS A 30 -11.70 8.86 -1.44
CA LYS A 30 -12.03 10.27 -1.66
C LYS A 30 -10.86 11.03 -2.28
N ALA A 31 -9.64 10.75 -1.87
CA ALA A 31 -8.43 11.38 -2.40
C ALA A 31 -7.99 10.79 -3.75
N GLY A 32 -8.46 9.59 -4.10
CA GLY A 32 -8.07 8.87 -5.30
C GLY A 32 -6.66 8.32 -5.25
N PHE A 33 -6.11 8.08 -4.05
CA PHE A 33 -4.76 7.57 -3.88
C PHE A 33 -4.60 6.83 -2.54
N PHE A 34 -3.48 6.12 -2.38
CA PHE A 34 -3.21 5.21 -1.27
C PHE A 34 -2.77 5.91 0.01
N TYR A 35 -3.22 5.39 1.15
CA TYR A 35 -2.79 5.83 2.49
C TYR A 35 -2.98 7.33 2.75
N MET A 36 -4.07 7.92 2.26
CA MET A 36 -4.30 9.37 2.32
C MET A 36 -5.09 9.84 3.54
N HIS A 37 -5.43 8.93 4.46
CA HIS A 37 -5.98 9.36 5.75
C HIS A 37 -4.95 10.24 6.48
N ALA A 38 -5.41 11.37 7.05
CA ALA A 38 -4.51 12.36 7.68
C ALA A 38 -3.58 11.75 8.74
N GLN A 39 -4.03 10.73 9.45
CA GLN A 39 -3.28 10.07 10.52
C GLN A 39 -2.62 8.75 10.09
N ASN A 40 -2.67 8.37 8.82
CA ASN A 40 -1.97 7.19 8.35
C ASN A 40 -0.47 7.48 8.30
N ARG A 41 0.34 6.59 8.89
CA ARG A 41 1.79 6.78 9.04
C ARG A 41 2.62 6.36 7.83
N PHE A 42 2.01 5.77 6.79
CA PHE A 42 2.75 5.21 5.65
C PHE A 42 3.69 6.23 5.00
N TRP A 43 3.14 7.38 4.60
CA TRP A 43 3.95 8.38 3.87
C TRP A 43 5.02 9.02 4.75
N GLN A 44 4.73 9.22 6.04
CA GLN A 44 5.75 9.73 6.97
C GLN A 44 6.90 8.74 7.13
N ILE A 45 6.59 7.45 7.23
CA ILE A 45 7.61 6.39 7.29
C ILE A 45 8.45 6.38 6.02
N MET A 46 7.82 6.46 4.86
CA MET A 46 8.51 6.45 3.57
C MET A 46 9.43 7.67 3.40
N GLN A 47 8.97 8.86 3.79
CA GLN A 47 9.81 10.06 3.80
C GLN A 47 11.06 9.88 4.66
N ASN A 48 10.88 9.41 5.87
CA ASN A 48 11.99 9.20 6.81
C ASN A 48 12.96 8.14 6.30
N LEU A 49 12.43 7.06 5.75
CA LEU A 49 13.20 5.94 5.23
C LEU A 49 14.17 6.37 4.12
N PHE A 50 13.73 7.24 3.25
CA PHE A 50 14.53 7.73 2.10
C PHE A 50 15.09 9.13 2.29
N CYS A 51 15.01 9.70 3.50
CA CYS A 51 15.52 11.04 3.82
C CYS A 51 14.97 12.13 2.89
N GLU A 52 13.70 12.02 2.55
CA GLU A 52 12.98 12.99 1.73
C GLU A 52 11.83 13.62 2.51
N LYS A 53 11.33 14.75 2.06
CA LYS A 53 10.22 15.45 2.70
C LYS A 53 9.21 15.89 1.64
N PHE A 54 7.94 15.55 1.85
CA PHE A 54 6.86 16.01 0.99
C PHE A 54 6.44 17.45 1.33
N GLU A 55 6.05 18.19 0.31
CA GLU A 55 5.49 19.52 0.48
C GLU A 55 4.05 19.47 0.99
N PHE A 56 3.30 18.44 0.59
CA PHE A 56 1.87 18.32 0.85
C PHE A 56 1.57 17.24 1.87
N LYS A 57 0.70 17.57 2.84
CA LYS A 57 0.16 16.58 3.79
C LYS A 57 -0.81 15.64 3.09
N ASN A 58 -1.10 14.49 3.71
CA ASN A 58 -2.03 13.49 3.17
C ASN A 58 -3.41 14.10 2.85
N ASN A 59 -3.88 15.02 3.67
CA ASN A 59 -5.18 15.67 3.54
C ASN A 59 -5.09 17.10 2.98
N ALA A 60 -4.01 17.46 2.30
CA ALA A 60 -3.84 18.78 1.71
C ALA A 60 -4.97 19.10 0.73
N PRO A 61 -5.44 20.37 0.67
CA PRO A 61 -6.44 20.79 -0.32
C PRO A 61 -5.98 20.56 -1.76
N GLU A 62 -4.68 20.67 -2.01
CA GLU A 62 -4.03 20.46 -3.31
C GLU A 62 -3.85 18.95 -3.60
N LYS A 63 -4.96 18.24 -3.74
CA LYS A 63 -4.98 16.78 -3.88
C LYS A 63 -4.12 16.26 -5.02
N GLU A 64 -4.22 16.87 -6.19
CA GLU A 64 -3.47 16.43 -7.38
C GLU A 64 -1.96 16.56 -7.19
N LEU A 65 -1.52 17.65 -6.56
CA LEU A 65 -0.11 17.88 -6.27
C LEU A 65 0.41 16.88 -5.22
N ALA A 66 -0.37 16.63 -4.17
CA ALA A 66 -0.03 15.65 -3.15
C ALA A 66 0.09 14.24 -3.74
N VAL A 67 -0.81 13.85 -4.62
CA VAL A 67 -0.78 12.54 -5.31
C VAL A 67 0.42 12.44 -6.24
N ARG A 68 0.67 13.47 -7.05
CA ARG A 68 1.82 13.50 -7.97
C ARG A 68 3.14 13.37 -7.23
N GLU A 69 3.31 14.11 -6.15
CA GLU A 69 4.52 14.07 -5.31
C GLU A 69 4.81 12.65 -4.80
N ARG A 70 3.78 11.96 -4.35
CA ARG A 70 3.90 10.59 -3.83
C ARG A 70 4.13 9.56 -4.94
N ARG A 71 3.46 9.71 -6.06
CA ARG A 71 3.66 8.87 -7.23
C ARG A 71 5.11 8.97 -7.75
N ASP A 72 5.61 10.20 -7.92
CA ASP A 72 6.97 10.44 -8.40
C ASP A 72 8.01 9.88 -7.43
N PHE A 73 7.76 10.02 -6.12
CA PHE A 73 8.59 9.44 -5.07
C PHE A 73 8.70 7.91 -5.22
N LEU A 74 7.58 7.23 -5.35
CA LEU A 74 7.56 5.76 -5.49
C LEU A 74 8.34 5.30 -6.72
N LEU A 75 8.13 5.95 -7.86
CA LEU A 75 8.81 5.59 -9.11
C LEU A 75 10.32 5.87 -9.03
N ARG A 76 10.75 6.98 -8.42
CA ARG A 76 12.19 7.25 -8.21
C ARG A 76 12.87 6.17 -7.37
N HIS A 77 12.16 5.58 -6.44
CA HIS A 77 12.69 4.56 -5.54
C HIS A 77 12.38 3.13 -5.97
N ASN A 78 11.91 2.95 -7.20
CA ASN A 78 11.60 1.64 -7.80
C ASN A 78 10.56 0.84 -7.00
N ILE A 79 9.58 1.54 -6.45
CA ILE A 79 8.50 0.96 -5.64
C ILE A 79 7.19 1.00 -6.42
N ALA A 80 6.57 -0.17 -6.55
CA ALA A 80 5.19 -0.29 -7.02
C ALA A 80 4.25 -0.34 -5.81
N LEU A 81 3.04 0.20 -5.97
CA LEU A 81 2.05 0.29 -4.91
C LEU A 81 0.66 0.00 -5.43
N TRP A 82 -0.05 -0.89 -4.76
CA TRP A 82 -1.46 -1.20 -5.01
C TRP A 82 -2.10 -1.80 -3.75
N ASP A 83 -3.25 -2.43 -3.91
CA ASP A 83 -3.92 -3.21 -2.87
C ASP A 83 -4.20 -4.62 -3.37
N VAL A 84 -4.38 -5.56 -2.45
CA VAL A 84 -4.63 -6.98 -2.81
C VAL A 84 -5.99 -7.13 -3.48
N LEU A 85 -7.02 -6.42 -3.02
CA LEU A 85 -8.39 -6.62 -3.46
C LEU A 85 -8.83 -5.62 -4.53
N SER A 86 -9.56 -6.14 -5.53
CA SER A 86 -10.26 -5.32 -6.52
C SER A 86 -11.66 -4.95 -6.06
N GLU A 87 -12.32 -5.82 -5.29
CA GLU A 87 -13.61 -5.55 -4.68
C GLU A 87 -13.84 -6.40 -3.45
N CYS A 88 -14.70 -5.94 -2.57
CA CYS A 88 -15.15 -6.68 -1.41
C CYS A 88 -16.40 -6.02 -0.81
N SER A 89 -17.04 -6.73 0.13
CA SER A 89 -18.02 -6.13 1.04
C SER A 89 -17.32 -5.80 2.33
N ILE A 90 -17.44 -4.55 2.78
CA ILE A 90 -16.77 -4.05 3.99
C ILE A 90 -17.70 -3.11 4.75
N SER A 91 -17.55 -3.06 6.08
CA SER A 91 -18.23 -2.09 6.93
C SER A 91 -17.22 -1.05 7.43
N GLY A 92 -17.38 0.19 6.98
CA GLY A 92 -16.46 1.29 7.32
C GLY A 92 -15.05 1.07 6.77
N ALA A 93 -14.04 1.21 7.64
CA ALA A 93 -12.63 1.03 7.29
C ALA A 93 -12.00 -0.20 7.94
N SER A 94 -12.81 -1.05 8.59
CA SER A 94 -12.31 -2.20 9.34
C SER A 94 -12.09 -3.42 8.46
N ASP A 95 -10.83 -3.82 8.28
CA ASP A 95 -10.45 -4.99 7.51
C ASP A 95 -11.06 -6.30 8.05
N SER A 96 -11.38 -6.35 9.34
CA SER A 96 -12.00 -7.52 9.96
C SER A 96 -13.43 -7.78 9.47
N THR A 97 -14.04 -6.82 8.82
CA THR A 97 -15.41 -6.92 8.28
C THR A 97 -15.45 -7.33 6.80
N ILE A 98 -14.30 -7.58 6.18
CA ILE A 98 -14.21 -7.91 4.75
C ILE A 98 -14.87 -9.26 4.46
N LYS A 99 -15.75 -9.26 3.47
CA LYS A 99 -16.42 -10.44 2.91
C LYS A 99 -16.42 -10.35 1.40
N GLU A 100 -16.66 -11.48 0.73
CA GLU A 100 -16.77 -11.55 -0.73
C GLU A 100 -15.55 -10.92 -1.43
N ALA A 101 -14.36 -11.27 -0.94
CA ALA A 101 -13.11 -10.70 -1.41
C ALA A 101 -12.75 -11.20 -2.82
N VAL A 102 -12.48 -10.27 -3.73
CA VAL A 102 -11.98 -10.58 -5.08
C VAL A 102 -10.60 -9.94 -5.22
N PRO A 103 -9.54 -10.73 -5.48
CA PRO A 103 -8.20 -10.18 -5.62
C PRO A 103 -8.03 -9.38 -6.92
N ASN A 104 -7.11 -8.42 -6.90
CA ASN A 104 -6.63 -7.78 -8.12
C ASN A 104 -5.83 -8.76 -8.97
N ASP A 105 -5.75 -8.48 -10.27
CA ASP A 105 -4.87 -9.19 -11.20
C ASP A 105 -3.55 -8.41 -11.32
N PHE A 106 -2.46 -9.01 -10.86
CA PHE A 106 -1.13 -8.40 -10.87
C PHE A 106 -0.29 -8.79 -12.10
N THR A 107 -0.87 -9.49 -13.07
CA THR A 107 -0.13 -10.02 -14.22
C THR A 107 0.65 -8.94 -14.96
N ARG A 108 0.05 -7.77 -15.21
CA ARG A 108 0.72 -6.68 -15.94
C ARG A 108 1.94 -6.14 -15.19
N ILE A 109 1.88 -6.11 -13.84
CA ILE A 109 3.00 -5.65 -13.03
C ILE A 109 4.15 -6.66 -13.05
N PHE A 110 3.83 -7.94 -12.81
CA PHE A 110 4.85 -8.99 -12.81
C PHE A 110 5.42 -9.29 -14.20
N SER A 111 4.66 -9.02 -15.27
CA SER A 111 5.17 -9.16 -16.64
C SER A 111 5.99 -7.94 -17.09
N GLY A 112 5.64 -6.75 -16.60
CA GLY A 112 6.25 -5.50 -17.03
C GLY A 112 7.42 -5.02 -16.17
N ALA A 113 7.59 -5.57 -14.97
CA ALA A 113 8.63 -5.19 -14.02
C ALA A 113 9.24 -6.44 -13.36
N ASP A 114 10.50 -6.35 -12.98
CA ASP A 114 11.23 -7.43 -12.30
C ASP A 114 11.07 -7.29 -10.79
N ILE A 115 9.87 -7.64 -10.30
CA ILE A 115 9.55 -7.56 -8.86
C ILE A 115 10.35 -8.59 -8.07
N LYS A 116 11.22 -8.11 -7.19
CA LYS A 116 12.08 -8.94 -6.34
C LYS A 116 11.43 -9.32 -5.01
N GLN A 117 10.52 -8.48 -4.51
CA GLN A 117 9.89 -8.67 -3.21
C GLN A 117 8.51 -8.04 -3.18
N VAL A 118 7.56 -8.73 -2.55
CA VAL A 118 6.24 -8.19 -2.21
C VAL A 118 6.18 -7.95 -0.71
N PHE A 119 5.70 -6.78 -0.29
CA PHE A 119 5.42 -6.47 1.11
C PHE A 119 3.92 -6.23 1.28
N CYS A 120 3.31 -6.95 2.21
CA CYS A 120 1.88 -6.80 2.52
C CYS A 120 1.75 -6.02 3.83
N THR A 121 1.11 -4.87 3.78
CA THR A 121 0.92 -4.01 4.94
C THR A 121 -0.33 -4.42 5.71
N GLY A 122 -0.11 -5.08 6.83
CA GLY A 122 -1.15 -5.62 7.70
C GLY A 122 -1.39 -7.11 7.49
N LYS A 123 -1.91 -7.76 8.54
CA LYS A 123 -2.16 -9.21 8.53
C LYS A 123 -3.23 -9.61 7.52
N THR A 124 -4.26 -8.80 7.36
CA THR A 124 -5.34 -9.07 6.40
C THR A 124 -4.81 -9.08 4.97
N ALA A 125 -4.03 -8.06 4.59
CA ALA A 125 -3.39 -8.02 3.28
C ALA A 125 -2.48 -9.22 3.05
N PHE A 126 -1.66 -9.57 4.02
CA PHE A 126 -0.76 -10.72 3.94
C PHE A 126 -1.52 -12.04 3.74
N ASN A 127 -2.55 -12.27 4.55
CA ASN A 127 -3.33 -13.52 4.48
C ASN A 127 -4.10 -13.63 3.16
N LEU A 128 -4.67 -12.53 2.67
CA LEU A 128 -5.38 -12.51 1.40
C LEU A 128 -4.42 -12.73 0.22
N TYR A 129 -3.26 -12.09 0.23
CA TYR A 129 -2.24 -12.32 -0.80
C TYR A 129 -1.78 -13.77 -0.81
N LYS A 130 -1.47 -14.32 0.36
CA LYS A 130 -1.08 -15.72 0.51
C LYS A 130 -2.13 -16.67 -0.05
N LYS A 131 -3.40 -16.41 0.23
CA LYS A 131 -4.52 -17.26 -0.20
C LYS A 131 -4.75 -17.19 -1.72
N TYR A 132 -4.77 -16.00 -2.29
CA TYR A 132 -5.23 -15.78 -3.66
C TYR A 132 -4.14 -15.57 -4.69
N CYS A 133 -2.95 -15.13 -4.28
CA CYS A 133 -1.92 -14.62 -5.18
C CYS A 133 -0.59 -15.34 -5.11
N SER A 134 -0.22 -15.91 -3.95
CA SER A 134 1.14 -16.39 -3.71
C SER A 134 1.61 -17.49 -4.66
N LYS A 135 0.69 -18.28 -5.20
CA LYS A 135 1.01 -19.36 -6.15
C LYS A 135 1.01 -18.89 -7.62
N LYS A 136 0.46 -17.70 -7.89
CA LYS A 136 0.36 -17.17 -9.24
C LYS A 136 1.59 -16.38 -9.66
N TYR A 137 2.26 -15.75 -8.70
CA TYR A 137 3.34 -14.79 -8.97
C TYR A 137 4.62 -15.26 -8.29
N ASN A 138 5.72 -15.23 -9.04
CA ASN A 138 7.01 -15.75 -8.59
C ASN A 138 7.85 -14.67 -7.93
N ALA A 139 7.49 -14.30 -6.69
CA ALA A 139 8.28 -13.41 -5.86
C ALA A 139 8.06 -13.76 -4.39
N PRO A 140 9.07 -13.65 -3.54
CA PRO A 140 8.87 -13.79 -2.09
C PRO A 140 7.97 -12.68 -1.59
N PHE A 141 7.18 -12.97 -0.55
CA PHE A 141 6.28 -11.98 0.06
C PHE A 141 6.42 -12.00 1.57
N THR A 142 6.38 -10.82 2.17
CA THR A 142 6.63 -10.61 3.58
C THR A 142 5.55 -9.72 4.19
N TYR A 143 5.19 -10.01 5.42
CA TYR A 143 4.30 -9.18 6.22
C TYR A 143 5.02 -7.95 6.75
N LEU A 144 4.36 -6.80 6.69
CA LEU A 144 4.72 -5.59 7.43
C LEU A 144 3.52 -5.17 8.28
N PRO A 145 3.76 -4.64 9.50
CA PRO A 145 2.65 -4.13 10.33
C PRO A 145 1.90 -3.01 9.63
N SER A 146 0.58 -2.95 9.83
CA SER A 146 -0.26 -1.91 9.24
C SER A 146 0.09 -0.51 9.74
N THR A 147 0.09 0.46 8.83
CA THR A 147 0.28 1.89 9.13
C THR A 147 -1.03 2.60 9.50
N SER A 148 -2.16 1.90 9.48
CA SER A 148 -3.47 2.43 9.82
C SER A 148 -3.48 3.07 11.21
N PRO A 149 -4.22 4.19 11.40
CA PRO A 149 -4.42 4.78 12.73
C PRO A 149 -4.93 3.79 13.77
N ALA A 150 -5.74 2.81 13.35
CA ALA A 150 -6.27 1.75 14.22
C ALA A 150 -5.18 0.87 14.83
N ASN A 151 -3.99 0.84 14.26
CA ASN A 151 -2.88 0.02 14.71
C ASN A 151 -1.88 0.77 15.61
N ARG A 152 -2.13 2.04 15.91
CA ARG A 152 -1.19 2.92 16.63
C ARG A 152 -0.88 2.43 18.05
N ALA A 153 -1.89 1.91 18.74
CA ALA A 153 -1.71 1.42 20.12
C ALA A 153 -0.79 0.18 20.18
N ARG A 154 -0.81 -0.67 19.15
CA ARG A 154 -0.01 -1.88 19.07
C ARG A 154 1.41 -1.61 18.60
N TRP A 155 1.60 -0.65 17.70
CA TRP A 155 2.89 -0.34 17.09
C TRP A 155 3.25 1.12 17.29
N GLN A 156 4.26 1.38 18.14
CA GLN A 156 4.84 2.71 18.32
C GLN A 156 5.59 3.13 17.04
N ASP A 157 5.73 4.44 16.83
CA ASP A 157 6.28 4.98 15.59
C ASP A 157 7.69 4.45 15.27
N SER A 158 8.59 4.39 16.24
CA SER A 158 9.96 3.92 16.03
C SER A 158 10.02 2.42 15.69
N ALA A 159 9.23 1.60 16.39
CA ALA A 159 9.16 0.16 16.14
C ALA A 159 8.54 -0.14 14.77
N LEU A 160 7.51 0.59 14.40
CA LEU A 160 6.87 0.45 13.09
C LEU A 160 7.83 0.85 11.97
N ALA A 161 8.50 1.99 12.10
CA ALA A 161 9.46 2.46 11.11
C ALA A 161 10.62 1.46 10.91
N ALA A 162 11.09 0.84 12.00
CA ALA A 162 12.16 -0.17 11.94
C ALA A 162 11.77 -1.38 11.08
N GLU A 163 10.51 -1.82 11.14
CA GLU A 163 10.02 -2.91 10.29
C GLU A 163 10.06 -2.57 8.80
N TYR A 164 9.83 -1.30 8.45
CA TYR A 164 9.81 -0.83 7.07
C TYR A 164 11.21 -0.62 6.47
N GLU A 165 12.27 -0.67 7.26
CA GLU A 165 13.66 -0.59 6.77
C GLU A 165 13.98 -1.66 5.72
N GLN A 166 13.33 -2.80 5.78
CA GLN A 166 13.49 -3.90 4.82
C GLN A 166 13.26 -3.46 3.37
N ILE A 167 12.43 -2.47 3.14
CA ILE A 167 12.10 -1.97 1.80
C ILE A 167 13.34 -1.45 1.07
N LYS A 168 14.31 -0.91 1.80
CA LYS A 168 15.54 -0.34 1.23
C LYS A 168 16.53 -1.38 0.70
N SER A 169 16.32 -2.66 0.98
CA SER A 169 17.27 -3.74 0.62
C SER A 169 17.22 -4.16 -0.85
N PHE A 170 16.35 -3.55 -1.64
CA PHE A 170 16.11 -3.98 -3.04
C PHE A 170 16.41 -2.93 -4.08
#